data_227439a54d9af1ebce86247e28de361e
#
_entry.id   227439a54d9af1ebce86247e28de361e
#
_cell.length_a   1.000
_cell.length_b   1.000
_cell.length_c   1.000
_cell.angle_alpha   90.00
_cell.angle_beta   90.00
_cell.angle_gamma   90.00
#
_symmetry.space_group_name_H-M   'P 1'
#
loop_
_entity.id
_entity.type
_entity.pdbx_description
1 polymer ?
#
loop_
_entity_poly.entity_id
_entity_poly.type
_entity_poly.pdbx_seq_one_letter_code
_entity_poly.pdbx_strand_id
1 'polypeptide(L)'
;AGGRPVPFDRLADDVWDESGAGPGYRRGALATFVGDLRRRLEPGRAPRTPPRVLVTAHGGYALRLPDDALDAARLEAAVARASTSPGAGDAASGTTRALADAVAAWRGEPYADLPEREWVRAERRHLVEVHARAVELLADALLGEGRAAEAVVVLDAHAAAHPWREHAWALLALALYRDGRQADALDVLRRARRRLADELGLDPGPELVRLERDVLGHAASLDGPTPRPRLAVTAPTGSRTHLRSTVDVARTLAVAGGDHLATAQEQRVAAALAAEATGDPVLAARTVTAYDVPAVWTRSDDPAAADALVGVARRTLGRLGPGAAPVLRARLLAVVGIEHRGTRDAWAWAAAEDAVGIARDLGDPATLALALNARFLQSFQRPGAGPERDRNGAELVAQAEDHDLPTFAILGHLVRMQAAAGAGRFADADAHAAAAEDVAAGYESPVVPMLTAWYRAMRDAETAPPDAAAHAYRAADDRLAGVRMPGVRDGLLPLALLTVRVRHGRPLAGIEAAGLGPYAPWAEPLLALDAGDPDTAARLARAAPEPPADHLRELLWALRAEAALRLGDRALARQARRALAR
;
A
#
# COMPACT_ATOMS: atom_id res chain seq x y z
N ALA A 1 -3.84 -15.83 30.09
CA ALA A 1 -3.87 -16.67 31.29
C ALA A 1 -3.39 -18.13 31.05
N GLY A 2 -3.01 -18.50 29.82
CA GLY A 2 -2.34 -19.79 29.50
C GLY A 2 -3.01 -21.04 30.10
N GLY A 3 -4.34 -21.11 30.11
CA GLY A 3 -5.08 -22.22 30.70
C GLY A 3 -5.15 -22.22 32.24
N ARG A 4 -4.54 -21.24 32.92
CA ARG A 4 -4.60 -21.13 34.39
C ARG A 4 -5.95 -20.61 34.85
N PRO A 5 -6.48 -21.09 36.00
CA PRO A 5 -7.70 -20.53 36.57
C PRO A 5 -7.55 -19.06 36.94
N VAL A 6 -8.52 -18.25 36.53
CA VAL A 6 -8.63 -16.84 36.93
C VAL A 6 -9.77 -16.73 37.93
N PRO A 7 -9.53 -16.19 39.15
CA PRO A 7 -10.55 -16.03 40.19
C PRO A 7 -11.73 -15.15 39.72
N PHE A 8 -12.93 -15.42 40.25
CA PHE A 8 -14.14 -14.68 39.91
C PHE A 8 -13.99 -13.18 40.14
N ASP A 9 -13.41 -12.79 41.27
CA ASP A 9 -13.29 -11.38 41.65
C ASP A 9 -12.35 -10.66 40.68
N ARG A 10 -11.23 -11.31 40.30
CA ARG A 10 -10.32 -10.76 39.27
C ARG A 10 -10.97 -10.61 37.91
N LEU A 11 -11.73 -11.60 37.46
CA LEU A 11 -12.47 -11.50 36.19
C LEU A 11 -13.53 -10.39 36.23
N ALA A 12 -14.17 -10.22 37.40
CA ALA A 12 -15.14 -9.14 37.58
C ALA A 12 -14.46 -7.78 37.52
N ASP A 13 -13.30 -7.60 38.13
CA ASP A 13 -12.54 -6.34 38.11
C ASP A 13 -11.95 -6.05 36.73
N ASP A 14 -11.50 -7.10 35.99
CA ASP A 14 -10.97 -6.95 34.64
C ASP A 14 -12.06 -6.61 33.59
N VAL A 15 -13.33 -6.99 33.82
CA VAL A 15 -14.46 -6.77 32.89
C VAL A 15 -15.26 -5.50 33.23
N TRP A 16 -15.50 -5.21 34.50
CA TRP A 16 -16.27 -4.07 34.95
C TRP A 16 -15.37 -3.06 35.66
N ASP A 17 -15.53 -1.77 35.32
CA ASP A 17 -14.93 -0.68 36.08
C ASP A 17 -15.57 -0.57 37.46
N GLU A 18 -14.98 0.24 38.35
CA GLU A 18 -15.49 0.54 39.72
C GLU A 18 -16.90 1.17 39.73
N SER A 19 -17.58 1.23 38.60
CA SER A 19 -18.93 1.72 38.45
C SER A 19 -19.95 0.88 39.22
N GLY A 20 -20.30 1.29 40.43
CA GLY A 20 -21.55 1.15 41.14
C GLY A 20 -22.28 -0.21 41.32
N ALA A 21 -21.94 -1.24 40.57
CA ALA A 21 -22.63 -2.54 40.65
C ALA A 21 -22.04 -3.42 41.76
N GLY A 22 -22.89 -3.79 42.73
CA GLY A 22 -22.47 -4.60 43.87
C GLY A 22 -21.90 -5.97 43.50
N PRO A 23 -21.07 -6.58 44.39
CA PRO A 23 -20.35 -7.84 44.10
C PRO A 23 -21.26 -9.01 43.68
N GLY A 24 -22.47 -9.08 44.22
CA GLY A 24 -23.45 -10.12 43.86
C GLY A 24 -23.97 -10.03 42.45
N TYR A 25 -24.20 -8.80 41.96
CA TYR A 25 -24.62 -8.53 40.57
C TYR A 25 -23.53 -8.93 39.57
N ARG A 26 -22.27 -8.55 39.83
CA ARG A 26 -21.13 -8.86 38.98
C ARG A 26 -20.91 -10.37 38.86
N ARG A 27 -21.05 -11.14 39.93
CA ARG A 27 -20.95 -12.63 39.92
C ARG A 27 -22.08 -13.27 39.13
N GLY A 28 -23.31 -12.80 39.25
CA GLY A 28 -24.46 -13.29 38.51
C GLY A 28 -24.34 -13.00 36.99
N ALA A 29 -23.94 -11.80 36.64
CA ALA A 29 -23.69 -11.41 35.25
C ALA A 29 -22.54 -12.23 34.63
N LEU A 30 -21.43 -12.41 35.36
CA LEU A 30 -20.31 -13.23 34.91
C LEU A 30 -20.72 -14.70 34.67
N ALA A 31 -21.52 -15.27 35.55
CA ALA A 31 -22.02 -16.64 35.40
C ALA A 31 -22.92 -16.77 34.13
N THR A 32 -23.73 -15.74 33.82
CA THR A 32 -24.55 -15.70 32.61
C THR A 32 -23.67 -15.64 31.35
N PHE A 33 -22.70 -14.74 31.30
CA PHE A 33 -21.76 -14.66 30.15
C PHE A 33 -20.96 -15.96 29.97
N VAL A 34 -20.49 -16.57 31.04
CA VAL A 34 -19.81 -17.86 30.97
C VAL A 34 -20.74 -18.96 30.46
N GLY A 35 -22.03 -18.93 30.87
CA GLY A 35 -23.05 -19.84 30.33
C GLY A 35 -23.25 -19.71 28.82
N ASP A 36 -23.26 -18.49 28.34
CA ASP A 36 -23.40 -18.17 26.89
C ASP A 36 -22.12 -18.58 26.13
N LEU A 37 -20.94 -18.24 26.63
CA LEU A 37 -19.68 -18.66 26.04
C LEU A 37 -19.56 -20.17 25.95
N ARG A 38 -19.96 -20.92 26.99
CA ARG A 38 -19.96 -22.39 26.96
C ARG A 38 -20.86 -22.97 25.88
N ARG A 39 -22.02 -22.35 25.64
CA ARG A 39 -22.93 -22.78 24.57
C ARG A 39 -22.33 -22.53 23.18
N ARG A 40 -21.59 -21.44 23.02
CA ARG A 40 -20.92 -21.11 21.74
C ARG A 40 -19.67 -21.96 21.50
N LEU A 41 -18.88 -22.21 22.54
CA LEU A 41 -17.63 -22.98 22.44
C LEU A 41 -17.87 -24.48 22.31
N GLU A 42 -18.98 -24.98 22.88
CA GLU A 42 -19.36 -26.40 22.89
C GLU A 42 -20.82 -26.56 22.46
N PRO A 43 -21.19 -26.27 21.19
CA PRO A 43 -22.58 -26.27 20.74
C PRO A 43 -23.25 -27.65 20.79
N GLY A 44 -22.46 -28.72 20.66
CA GLY A 44 -22.94 -30.13 20.76
C GLY A 44 -22.97 -30.70 22.16
N ARG A 45 -22.70 -29.94 23.23
CA ARG A 45 -22.63 -30.44 24.60
C ARG A 45 -24.04 -30.76 25.13
N ALA A 46 -24.24 -32.00 25.54
CA ALA A 46 -25.51 -32.41 26.11
C ALA A 46 -25.83 -31.66 27.42
N PRO A 47 -27.13 -31.43 27.73
CA PRO A 47 -27.52 -30.77 28.97
C PRO A 47 -26.95 -31.51 30.20
N ARG A 48 -26.50 -30.77 31.22
CA ARG A 48 -25.90 -31.27 32.45
C ARG A 48 -24.53 -31.94 32.31
N THR A 49 -23.94 -31.99 31.10
CA THR A 49 -22.57 -32.46 30.91
C THR A 49 -21.57 -31.38 31.35
N PRO A 50 -20.52 -31.69 32.12
CA PRO A 50 -19.49 -30.71 32.51
C PRO A 50 -18.81 -30.12 31.28
N PRO A 51 -18.53 -28.78 31.25
CA PRO A 51 -17.83 -28.16 30.16
C PRO A 51 -16.37 -28.61 30.14
N ARG A 52 -15.83 -28.76 28.90
CA ARG A 52 -14.44 -29.20 28.68
C ARG A 52 -13.52 -28.04 28.27
N VAL A 53 -14.06 -27.04 27.61
CA VAL A 53 -13.30 -25.89 27.09
C VAL A 53 -13.22 -24.78 28.14
N LEU A 54 -14.35 -24.25 28.59
CA LEU A 54 -14.40 -23.20 29.62
C LEU A 54 -14.86 -23.83 30.94
N VAL A 55 -13.89 -24.28 31.73
CA VAL A 55 -14.14 -25.03 32.97
C VAL A 55 -14.20 -24.13 34.20
N THR A 56 -14.94 -24.57 35.23
CA THR A 56 -14.88 -23.98 36.58
C THR A 56 -13.77 -24.66 37.37
N ALA A 57 -12.83 -23.92 37.92
CA ALA A 57 -11.71 -24.45 38.68
C ALA A 57 -11.26 -23.44 39.74
N HIS A 58 -10.99 -23.93 40.96
CA HIS A 58 -10.38 -23.17 42.07
C HIS A 58 -11.01 -21.78 42.33
N GLY A 59 -12.34 -21.71 42.38
CA GLY A 59 -13.06 -20.44 42.62
C GLY A 59 -13.05 -19.43 41.47
N GLY A 60 -12.80 -19.91 40.27
CA GLY A 60 -12.76 -19.11 39.06
C GLY A 60 -13.06 -19.91 37.79
N TYR A 61 -12.62 -19.41 36.65
CA TYR A 61 -12.74 -20.06 35.35
C TYR A 61 -11.38 -20.27 34.72
N ALA A 62 -11.24 -21.36 33.96
CA ALA A 62 -10.06 -21.64 33.14
C ALA A 62 -10.51 -22.01 31.71
N LEU A 63 -9.81 -21.48 30.72
CA LEU A 63 -9.99 -21.83 29.33
C LEU A 63 -8.99 -22.94 28.97
N ARG A 64 -9.50 -24.12 28.65
CA ARG A 64 -8.71 -25.30 28.27
C ARG A 64 -8.82 -25.50 26.77
N LEU A 65 -7.78 -25.10 26.05
CA LEU A 65 -7.64 -25.27 24.61
C LEU A 65 -6.42 -26.15 24.31
N PRO A 66 -6.38 -26.84 23.17
CA PRO A 66 -5.14 -27.42 22.67
C PRO A 66 -4.03 -26.37 22.58
N ASP A 67 -2.78 -26.76 22.76
CA ASP A 67 -1.62 -25.85 22.81
C ASP A 67 -1.45 -25.04 21.50
N ASP A 68 -1.94 -25.57 20.39
CA ASP A 68 -1.90 -24.96 19.06
C ASP A 68 -3.17 -24.19 18.65
N ALA A 69 -4.16 -24.11 19.53
CA ALA A 69 -5.43 -23.46 19.21
C ALA A 69 -5.37 -21.93 19.21
N LEU A 70 -4.36 -21.35 19.85
CA LEU A 70 -4.13 -19.90 19.90
C LEU A 70 -2.89 -19.54 19.09
N ASP A 71 -3.02 -18.51 18.24
CA ASP A 71 -1.91 -17.96 17.48
C ASP A 71 -0.79 -17.43 18.38
N ALA A 72 -1.12 -16.75 19.48
CA ALA A 72 -0.17 -16.33 20.50
C ALA A 72 0.62 -17.51 21.09
N ALA A 73 -0.04 -18.61 21.46
CA ALA A 73 0.62 -19.79 21.99
C ALA A 73 1.54 -20.47 20.95
N ARG A 74 1.12 -20.50 19.68
CA ARG A 74 1.96 -21.00 18.58
C ARG A 74 3.21 -20.14 18.39
N LEU A 75 3.07 -18.81 18.46
CA LEU A 75 4.19 -17.87 18.37
C LEU A 75 5.19 -18.09 19.52
N GLU A 76 4.72 -18.15 20.77
CA GLU A 76 5.55 -18.40 21.94
C GLU A 76 6.26 -19.76 21.86
N ALA A 77 5.55 -20.81 21.43
CA ALA A 77 6.13 -22.13 21.27
C ALA A 77 7.18 -22.20 20.15
N ALA A 78 6.98 -21.43 19.06
CA ALA A 78 7.96 -21.34 17.97
C ALA A 78 9.24 -20.64 18.45
N VAL A 79 9.11 -19.52 19.18
CA VAL A 79 10.25 -18.79 19.78
C VAL A 79 10.99 -19.66 20.80
N ALA A 80 10.27 -20.36 21.69
CA ALA A 80 10.88 -21.23 22.69
C ALA A 80 11.69 -22.36 22.03
N ARG A 81 11.14 -23.03 21.02
CA ARG A 81 11.85 -24.08 20.28
C ARG A 81 13.10 -23.56 19.59
N ALA A 82 13.00 -22.42 18.92
CA ALA A 82 14.14 -21.81 18.22
C ALA A 82 15.26 -21.39 19.20
N SER A 83 14.90 -20.94 20.40
CA SER A 83 15.85 -20.52 21.42
C SER A 83 16.56 -21.70 22.12
N THR A 84 15.97 -22.89 22.14
CA THR A 84 16.52 -24.07 22.88
C THR A 84 17.28 -25.04 21.98
N SER A 85 17.11 -24.99 20.67
CA SER A 85 17.73 -25.95 19.74
C SER A 85 18.44 -25.23 18.59
N PRO A 86 19.73 -24.91 18.71
CA PRO A 86 20.55 -24.59 17.55
C PRO A 86 20.85 -25.90 16.79
N GLY A 87 19.83 -26.48 16.15
CA GLY A 87 19.96 -27.75 15.46
C GLY A 87 20.48 -27.59 14.03
N ALA A 88 21.37 -28.52 13.61
CA ALA A 88 21.77 -28.68 12.21
C ALA A 88 20.90 -29.75 11.52
N GLY A 89 20.50 -29.52 10.26
CA GLY A 89 19.77 -30.50 9.44
C GLY A 89 18.25 -30.32 9.40
N ASP A 90 17.50 -31.40 9.27
CA ASP A 90 16.03 -31.37 9.08
C ASP A 90 15.26 -30.72 10.24
N ALA A 91 15.79 -30.81 11.46
CA ALA A 91 15.23 -30.14 12.63
C ALA A 91 15.31 -28.60 12.52
N ALA A 92 16.38 -28.06 11.93
CA ALA A 92 16.54 -26.63 11.70
C ALA A 92 15.49 -26.10 10.69
N SER A 93 15.30 -26.79 9.57
CA SER A 93 14.30 -26.41 8.55
C SER A 93 12.87 -26.47 9.08
N GLY A 94 12.57 -27.41 10.00
CA GLY A 94 11.28 -27.48 10.68
C GLY A 94 11.05 -26.29 11.63
N THR A 95 12.11 -25.84 12.32
CA THR A 95 12.06 -24.68 13.21
C THR A 95 11.88 -23.37 12.43
N THR A 96 12.64 -23.20 11.32
CA THR A 96 12.50 -22.04 10.42
C THR A 96 11.09 -21.94 9.88
N ARG A 97 10.51 -23.06 9.45
CA ARG A 97 9.13 -23.09 8.94
C ARG A 97 8.13 -22.73 10.03
N ALA A 98 8.26 -23.27 11.23
CA ALA A 98 7.37 -22.96 12.35
C ALA A 98 7.43 -21.47 12.75
N LEU A 99 8.64 -20.86 12.71
CA LEU A 99 8.80 -19.42 12.92
C LEU A 99 8.14 -18.61 11.79
N ALA A 100 8.34 -19.01 10.54
CA ALA A 100 7.75 -18.33 9.38
C ALA A 100 6.21 -18.38 9.42
N ASP A 101 5.64 -19.55 9.75
CA ASP A 101 4.18 -19.72 9.89
C ASP A 101 3.63 -18.88 11.06
N ALA A 102 4.35 -18.79 12.17
CA ALA A 102 3.96 -18.00 13.33
C ALA A 102 4.04 -16.48 13.08
N VAL A 103 5.10 -16.02 12.42
CA VAL A 103 5.26 -14.61 12.01
C VAL A 103 4.19 -14.22 10.98
N ALA A 104 3.90 -15.07 10.00
CA ALA A 104 2.87 -14.83 8.99
C ALA A 104 1.43 -14.81 9.57
N ALA A 105 1.22 -15.43 10.75
CA ALA A 105 -0.07 -15.38 11.44
C ALA A 105 -0.32 -14.04 12.15
N TRP A 106 0.67 -13.17 12.27
CA TRP A 106 0.52 -11.84 12.87
C TRP A 106 -0.28 -10.91 11.96
N ARG A 107 -1.40 -10.35 12.46
CA ARG A 107 -2.37 -9.57 11.68
C ARG A 107 -2.62 -8.16 12.22
N GLY A 108 -1.64 -7.56 12.88
CA GLY A 108 -1.74 -6.24 13.45
C GLY A 108 -1.57 -6.23 14.97
N GLU A 109 -2.04 -5.17 15.62
CA GLU A 109 -1.86 -5.00 17.06
C GLU A 109 -2.67 -6.04 17.84
N PRO A 110 -2.04 -6.76 18.79
CA PRO A 110 -2.75 -7.73 19.63
C PRO A 110 -3.87 -7.06 20.42
N TYR A 111 -5.05 -7.68 20.46
CA TYR A 111 -6.21 -7.18 21.20
C TYR A 111 -6.64 -5.75 20.82
N ALA A 112 -6.52 -5.36 19.53
CA ALA A 112 -6.89 -4.04 19.03
C ALA A 112 -8.37 -3.69 19.28
N ASP A 113 -9.24 -4.70 19.34
CA ASP A 113 -10.68 -4.60 19.61
C ASP A 113 -11.03 -4.48 21.10
N LEU A 114 -10.06 -4.58 22.00
CA LEU A 114 -10.31 -4.47 23.44
C LEU A 114 -9.99 -3.07 23.97
N PRO A 115 -10.81 -2.56 24.92
CA PRO A 115 -10.54 -1.29 25.57
C PRO A 115 -9.21 -1.33 26.33
N GLU A 116 -8.56 -0.17 26.46
CA GLU A 116 -7.30 0.03 27.17
C GLU A 116 -7.43 -0.31 28.67
N ARG A 117 -7.04 -1.53 29.02
CA ARG A 117 -6.94 -2.05 30.39
C ARG A 117 -5.48 -2.35 30.72
N GLU A 118 -5.12 -2.30 31.99
CA GLU A 118 -3.74 -2.57 32.42
C GLU A 118 -3.26 -3.97 31.97
N TRP A 119 -4.11 -4.99 32.12
CA TRP A 119 -3.78 -6.35 31.70
C TRP A 119 -3.69 -6.48 30.17
N VAL A 120 -4.52 -5.74 29.41
CA VAL A 120 -4.43 -5.70 27.93
C VAL A 120 -3.11 -5.09 27.50
N ARG A 121 -2.72 -3.96 28.10
CA ARG A 121 -1.44 -3.29 27.82
C ARG A 121 -0.24 -4.17 28.14
N ALA A 122 -0.30 -4.89 29.27
CA ALA A 122 0.79 -5.79 29.66
C ALA A 122 0.94 -6.98 28.68
N GLU A 123 -0.18 -7.58 28.30
CA GLU A 123 -0.20 -8.71 27.37
C GLU A 123 0.19 -8.26 25.94
N ARG A 124 -0.30 -7.11 25.50
CA ARG A 124 0.06 -6.51 24.21
C ARG A 124 1.56 -6.29 24.11
N ARG A 125 2.17 -5.65 25.11
CA ARG A 125 3.62 -5.44 25.15
C ARG A 125 4.39 -6.76 25.12
N HIS A 126 3.92 -7.75 25.86
CA HIS A 126 4.53 -9.09 25.85
C HIS A 126 4.48 -9.72 24.46
N LEU A 127 3.33 -9.76 23.80
CA LEU A 127 3.17 -10.37 22.48
C LEU A 127 3.94 -9.62 21.39
N VAL A 128 3.97 -8.29 21.44
CA VAL A 128 4.78 -7.47 20.52
C VAL A 128 6.27 -7.81 20.67
N GLU A 129 6.78 -7.96 21.89
CA GLU A 129 8.18 -8.33 22.13
C GLU A 129 8.47 -9.77 21.68
N VAL A 130 7.57 -10.72 21.93
CA VAL A 130 7.69 -12.11 21.45
C VAL A 130 7.69 -12.15 19.91
N HIS A 131 6.83 -11.36 19.25
CA HIS A 131 6.80 -11.27 17.80
C HIS A 131 8.10 -10.67 17.26
N ALA A 132 8.58 -9.56 17.83
CA ALA A 132 9.85 -8.96 17.44
C ALA A 132 11.00 -9.97 17.54
N ARG A 133 11.05 -10.74 18.62
CA ARG A 133 12.04 -11.81 18.78
C ARG A 133 11.86 -12.95 17.79
N ALA A 134 10.63 -13.31 17.43
CA ALA A 134 10.36 -14.34 16.43
C ALA A 134 10.89 -13.94 15.05
N VAL A 135 10.74 -12.68 14.65
CA VAL A 135 11.26 -12.14 13.39
C VAL A 135 12.79 -12.20 13.35
N GLU A 136 13.46 -11.80 14.43
CA GLU A 136 14.92 -11.87 14.53
C GLU A 136 15.44 -13.32 14.46
N LEU A 137 14.81 -14.23 15.17
CA LEU A 137 15.16 -15.66 15.14
C LEU A 137 14.89 -16.29 13.75
N LEU A 138 13.82 -15.87 13.08
CA LEU A 138 13.53 -16.29 11.71
C LEU A 138 14.62 -15.82 10.76
N ALA A 139 15.03 -14.57 10.88
CA ALA A 139 16.09 -13.99 10.05
C ALA A 139 17.44 -14.69 10.27
N ASP A 140 17.82 -14.94 11.53
CA ASP A 140 19.01 -15.72 11.87
C ASP A 140 18.98 -17.13 11.24
N ALA A 141 17.85 -17.82 11.34
CA ALA A 141 17.66 -19.14 10.77
C ALA A 141 17.76 -19.12 9.24
N LEU A 142 17.15 -18.12 8.58
CA LEU A 142 17.25 -17.92 7.12
C LEU A 142 18.69 -17.65 6.69
N LEU A 143 19.40 -16.81 7.42
CA LEU A 143 20.83 -16.53 7.17
C LEU A 143 21.68 -17.77 7.36
N GLY A 144 21.38 -18.59 8.38
CA GLY A 144 22.03 -19.88 8.60
C GLY A 144 21.76 -20.91 7.49
N GLU A 145 20.61 -20.79 6.81
CA GLU A 145 20.25 -21.63 5.66
C GLU A 145 20.76 -21.07 4.31
N GLY A 146 21.44 -19.90 4.30
CA GLY A 146 21.90 -19.23 3.07
C GLY A 146 20.78 -18.55 2.28
N ARG A 147 19.66 -18.22 2.91
CA ARG A 147 18.47 -17.59 2.34
C ARG A 147 18.45 -16.08 2.67
N ALA A 148 19.56 -15.41 2.34
CA ALA A 148 19.78 -14.01 2.68
C ALA A 148 18.69 -13.06 2.12
N ALA A 149 18.27 -13.26 0.87
CA ALA A 149 17.22 -12.44 0.26
C ALA A 149 15.89 -12.50 1.03
N GLU A 150 15.52 -13.67 1.56
CA GLU A 150 14.30 -13.80 2.37
C GLU A 150 14.46 -13.16 3.76
N ALA A 151 15.66 -13.21 4.34
CA ALA A 151 15.96 -12.51 5.58
C ALA A 151 15.85 -10.99 5.41
N VAL A 152 16.29 -10.42 4.28
CA VAL A 152 16.13 -8.99 3.97
C VAL A 152 14.66 -8.58 4.03
N VAL A 153 13.76 -9.38 3.41
CA VAL A 153 12.33 -9.06 3.34
C VAL A 153 11.69 -8.95 4.73
N VAL A 154 11.98 -9.90 5.62
CA VAL A 154 11.37 -9.88 6.96
C VAL A 154 12.01 -8.84 7.88
N LEU A 155 13.28 -8.46 7.64
CA LEU A 155 14.02 -7.54 8.51
C LEU A 155 13.81 -6.07 8.16
N ASP A 156 13.54 -5.72 6.90
CA ASP A 156 13.45 -4.33 6.48
C ASP A 156 12.30 -3.60 7.19
N ALA A 157 11.08 -4.17 7.10
CA ALA A 157 9.93 -3.63 7.82
C ALA A 157 10.11 -3.71 9.35
N HIS A 158 10.76 -4.78 9.84
CA HIS A 158 10.99 -4.97 11.26
C HIS A 158 11.96 -3.93 11.86
N ALA A 159 13.09 -3.66 11.20
CA ALA A 159 14.05 -2.65 11.63
C ALA A 159 13.44 -1.23 11.59
N ALA A 160 12.56 -0.96 10.62
CA ALA A 160 11.84 0.30 10.55
C ALA A 160 10.82 0.47 11.69
N ALA A 161 10.09 -0.60 12.04
CA ALA A 161 9.10 -0.59 13.12
C ALA A 161 9.74 -0.58 14.53
N HIS A 162 10.95 -1.11 14.66
CA HIS A 162 11.68 -1.22 15.92
C HIS A 162 13.07 -0.54 15.85
N PRO A 163 13.12 0.78 15.66
CA PRO A 163 14.36 1.52 15.35
C PRO A 163 15.46 1.42 16.43
N TRP A 164 15.09 1.08 17.66
CA TRP A 164 16.02 0.95 18.80
C TRP A 164 16.61 -0.47 18.96
N ARG A 165 16.21 -1.42 18.12
CA ARG A 165 16.72 -2.80 18.16
C ARG A 165 17.96 -2.90 17.25
N GLU A 166 19.13 -2.62 17.80
CA GLU A 166 20.40 -2.65 17.06
C GLU A 166 20.66 -4.00 16.40
N HIS A 167 20.26 -5.09 17.05
CA HIS A 167 20.40 -6.44 16.49
C HIS A 167 19.60 -6.64 15.18
N ALA A 168 18.40 -6.06 15.08
CA ALA A 168 17.62 -6.09 13.83
C ALA A 168 18.35 -5.36 12.68
N TRP A 169 18.95 -4.22 12.95
CA TRP A 169 19.78 -3.49 11.98
C TRP A 169 21.03 -4.27 11.58
N ALA A 170 21.68 -4.94 12.55
CA ALA A 170 22.85 -5.78 12.26
C ALA A 170 22.48 -6.97 11.37
N LEU A 171 21.38 -7.67 11.66
CA LEU A 171 20.88 -8.77 10.84
C LEU A 171 20.53 -8.30 9.43
N LEU A 172 19.86 -7.15 9.28
CA LEU A 172 19.49 -6.59 7.98
C LEU A 172 20.74 -6.25 7.14
N ALA A 173 21.74 -5.60 7.75
CA ALA A 173 22.99 -5.28 7.06
C ALA A 173 23.74 -6.55 6.65
N LEU A 174 23.80 -7.57 7.51
CA LEU A 174 24.41 -8.85 7.20
C LEU A 174 23.67 -9.59 6.08
N ALA A 175 22.33 -9.56 6.10
CA ALA A 175 21.51 -10.17 5.07
C ALA A 175 21.75 -9.51 3.70
N LEU A 176 21.76 -8.18 3.64
CA LEU A 176 22.07 -7.42 2.42
C LEU A 176 23.48 -7.72 1.90
N TYR A 177 24.48 -7.78 2.78
CA TYR A 177 25.84 -8.11 2.40
C TYR A 177 25.92 -9.52 1.77
N ARG A 178 25.30 -10.53 2.40
CA ARG A 178 25.25 -11.91 1.90
C ARG A 178 24.41 -12.07 0.63
N ASP A 179 23.48 -11.13 0.38
CA ASP A 179 22.70 -11.03 -0.87
C ASP A 179 23.49 -10.31 -1.99
N GLY A 180 24.77 -9.95 -1.74
CA GLY A 180 25.64 -9.25 -2.70
C GLY A 180 25.40 -7.73 -2.77
N ARG A 181 24.60 -7.16 -1.90
CA ARG A 181 24.19 -5.75 -1.85
C ARG A 181 24.98 -4.96 -0.81
N GLN A 182 26.32 -4.94 -0.95
CA GLN A 182 27.21 -4.30 0.02
C GLN A 182 26.94 -2.81 0.22
N ALA A 183 26.61 -2.07 -0.84
CA ALA A 183 26.31 -0.64 -0.74
C ALA A 183 25.08 -0.39 0.13
N ASP A 184 24.05 -1.21 -0.02
CA ASP A 184 22.82 -1.12 0.76
C ASP A 184 23.05 -1.52 2.22
N ALA A 185 23.90 -2.53 2.47
CA ALA A 185 24.30 -2.92 3.81
C ALA A 185 24.97 -1.76 4.57
N LEU A 186 25.90 -1.06 3.91
CA LEU A 186 26.56 0.14 4.48
C LEU A 186 25.58 1.30 4.69
N ASP A 187 24.59 1.46 3.81
CA ASP A 187 23.56 2.48 3.99
C ASP A 187 22.66 2.19 5.18
N VAL A 188 22.27 0.93 5.37
CA VAL A 188 21.52 0.47 6.56
C VAL A 188 22.30 0.79 7.85
N LEU A 189 23.58 0.47 7.92
CA LEU A 189 24.42 0.76 9.09
C LEU A 189 24.55 2.27 9.36
N ARG A 190 24.68 3.08 8.30
CA ARG A 190 24.69 4.55 8.42
C ARG A 190 23.34 5.10 8.88
N ARG A 191 22.22 4.52 8.44
CA ARG A 191 20.86 4.91 8.92
C ARG A 191 20.68 4.58 10.39
N ALA A 192 21.07 3.38 10.81
CA ALA A 192 21.02 2.97 12.22
C ALA A 192 21.82 3.93 13.11
N ARG A 193 23.06 4.25 12.72
CA ARG A 193 23.93 5.20 13.45
C ARG A 193 23.27 6.57 13.59
N ARG A 194 22.79 7.15 12.48
CA ARG A 194 22.12 8.46 12.52
C ARG A 194 20.92 8.44 13.46
N ARG A 195 20.10 7.40 13.41
CA ARG A 195 18.93 7.30 14.25
C ARG A 195 19.24 7.21 15.73
N LEU A 196 20.24 6.40 16.11
CA LEU A 196 20.71 6.31 17.49
C LEU A 196 21.28 7.62 18.00
N ALA A 197 22.06 8.33 17.15
CA ALA A 197 22.64 9.63 17.52
C ALA A 197 21.58 10.73 17.62
N ASP A 198 20.70 10.87 16.60
CA ASP A 198 19.77 11.99 16.50
C ASP A 198 18.60 11.86 17.48
N GLU A 199 18.11 10.64 17.75
CA GLU A 199 16.92 10.43 18.56
C GLU A 199 17.23 10.03 20.02
N LEU A 200 18.37 9.38 20.27
CA LEU A 200 18.77 8.95 21.64
C LEU A 200 20.07 9.60 22.14
N GLY A 201 20.84 10.26 21.28
CA GLY A 201 22.15 10.78 21.64
C GLY A 201 23.17 9.67 21.94
N LEU A 202 22.99 8.47 21.40
CA LEU A 202 23.82 7.30 21.66
C LEU A 202 24.70 6.96 20.45
N ASP A 203 25.92 6.51 20.73
CA ASP A 203 26.76 5.85 19.73
C ASP A 203 26.27 4.41 19.48
N PRO A 204 26.46 3.87 18.25
CA PRO A 204 26.13 2.48 17.96
C PRO A 204 26.87 1.50 18.85
N GLY A 205 26.20 0.44 19.24
CA GLY A 205 26.78 -0.64 20.02
C GLY A 205 27.92 -1.37 19.28
N PRO A 206 28.74 -2.16 20.02
CA PRO A 206 29.94 -2.78 19.48
C PRO A 206 29.65 -3.80 18.35
N GLU A 207 28.44 -4.34 18.27
CA GLU A 207 28.00 -5.25 17.20
C GLU A 207 27.92 -4.52 15.86
N LEU A 208 27.20 -3.39 15.79
CA LEU A 208 27.08 -2.58 14.58
C LEU A 208 28.43 -2.02 14.10
N VAL A 209 29.25 -1.52 15.04
CA VAL A 209 30.57 -0.98 14.73
C VAL A 209 31.50 -2.06 14.14
N ARG A 210 31.46 -3.25 14.70
CA ARG A 210 32.23 -4.40 14.20
C ARG A 210 31.76 -4.82 12.82
N LEU A 211 30.44 -4.97 12.64
CA LEU A 211 29.84 -5.37 11.38
C LEU A 211 30.18 -4.37 10.26
N GLU A 212 30.12 -3.05 10.52
CA GLU A 212 30.48 -2.04 9.54
C GLU A 212 31.95 -2.18 9.09
N ARG A 213 32.86 -2.40 10.02
CA ARG A 213 34.29 -2.63 9.73
C ARG A 213 34.49 -3.91 8.90
N ASP A 214 33.78 -4.98 9.26
CA ASP A 214 33.89 -6.27 8.61
C ASP A 214 33.33 -6.20 7.17
N VAL A 215 32.23 -5.48 6.95
CA VAL A 215 31.65 -5.23 5.62
C VAL A 215 32.58 -4.39 4.74
N LEU A 216 33.21 -3.35 5.30
CA LEU A 216 34.20 -2.52 4.58
C LEU A 216 35.47 -3.31 4.24
N GLY A 217 35.87 -4.21 5.13
CA GLY A 217 37.08 -5.03 4.98
C GLY A 217 36.87 -6.34 4.20
N HIS A 218 35.66 -6.62 3.72
CA HIS A 218 35.31 -7.91 3.11
C HIS A 218 35.76 -9.11 3.97
N ALA A 219 35.50 -9.05 5.28
CA ALA A 219 35.97 -10.06 6.20
C ALA A 219 35.32 -11.42 5.89
N ALA A 220 36.16 -12.47 5.78
CA ALA A 220 35.69 -13.83 5.51
C ALA A 220 34.72 -14.38 6.59
N SER A 221 34.69 -13.75 7.77
CA SER A 221 33.69 -14.06 8.83
C SER A 221 32.26 -13.74 8.44
N LEU A 222 32.04 -12.86 7.46
CA LEU A 222 30.71 -12.50 6.95
C LEU A 222 30.19 -13.51 5.92
N ASP A 223 31.10 -14.27 5.26
CA ASP A 223 30.73 -15.35 4.38
C ASP A 223 30.04 -16.43 5.21
N GLY A 224 28.74 -16.56 5.04
CA GLY A 224 27.95 -17.58 5.71
C GLY A 224 28.44 -18.98 5.36
N PRO A 225 27.91 -20.03 5.97
CA PRO A 225 28.24 -21.39 5.60
C PRO A 225 28.05 -21.52 4.10
N THR A 226 29.15 -21.86 3.39
CA THR A 226 29.09 -22.15 1.96
C THR A 226 27.92 -23.10 1.74
N PRO A 227 27.00 -22.79 0.84
CA PRO A 227 25.93 -23.71 0.54
C PRO A 227 26.59 -25.02 0.15
N ARG A 228 26.52 -26.06 0.98
CA ARG A 228 26.76 -27.41 0.49
C ARG A 228 25.92 -27.51 -0.78
N PRO A 229 26.44 -28.04 -1.91
CA PRO A 229 25.60 -28.31 -3.04
C PRO A 229 24.58 -29.36 -2.56
N ARG A 230 23.50 -28.87 -1.97
CA ARG A 230 22.27 -29.62 -2.02
C ARG A 230 22.01 -29.74 -3.51
N LEU A 231 21.82 -30.96 -3.96
CA LEU A 231 21.07 -31.19 -5.18
C LEU A 231 19.91 -30.18 -5.10
N ALA A 232 20.10 -29.12 -5.84
CA ALA A 232 19.15 -28.04 -5.86
C ALA A 232 17.82 -28.62 -6.35
N VAL A 233 16.94 -28.91 -5.39
CA VAL A 233 15.58 -28.52 -5.61
C VAL A 233 15.64 -27.00 -5.43
N THR A 234 16.26 -26.34 -6.37
CA THR A 234 15.92 -24.99 -6.74
C THR A 234 14.43 -25.09 -7.02
N ALA A 235 13.60 -24.69 -6.04
CA ALA A 235 12.30 -24.21 -6.45
C ALA A 235 12.66 -23.13 -7.47
N PRO A 236 12.40 -23.37 -8.76
CA PRO A 236 12.84 -22.44 -9.78
C PRO A 236 12.27 -21.08 -9.37
N THR A 237 12.97 -20.00 -9.73
CA THR A 237 12.55 -18.61 -9.50
C THR A 237 11.13 -18.34 -10.02
N GLY A 238 10.45 -19.31 -10.57
CA GLY A 238 9.07 -19.39 -11.03
C GLY A 238 8.20 -20.39 -10.27
N SER A 239 8.59 -20.88 -9.06
CA SER A 239 7.68 -21.76 -8.33
C SER A 239 6.40 -21.01 -7.94
N ARG A 240 5.24 -21.67 -8.08
CA ARG A 240 3.91 -21.08 -7.79
C ARG A 240 3.82 -20.44 -6.40
N THR A 241 4.52 -21.03 -5.43
CA THR A 241 4.56 -20.53 -4.05
C THR A 241 5.40 -19.26 -3.94
N HIS A 242 6.57 -19.24 -4.55
CA HIS A 242 7.46 -18.06 -4.54
C HIS A 242 6.81 -16.86 -5.22
N LEU A 243 6.22 -17.05 -6.39
CA LEU A 243 5.55 -15.98 -7.14
C LEU A 243 4.34 -15.40 -6.38
N ARG A 244 3.56 -16.25 -5.70
CA ARG A 244 2.46 -15.80 -4.84
C ARG A 244 2.97 -14.95 -3.67
N SER A 245 3.95 -15.46 -2.93
CA SER A 245 4.52 -14.72 -1.79
C SER A 245 5.09 -13.36 -2.22
N THR A 246 5.76 -13.28 -3.38
CA THR A 246 6.30 -12.01 -3.89
C THR A 246 5.19 -11.00 -4.20
N VAL A 247 4.09 -11.44 -4.81
CA VAL A 247 2.96 -10.54 -5.13
C VAL A 247 2.19 -10.14 -3.86
N ASP A 248 2.02 -11.04 -2.90
CA ASP A 248 1.37 -10.74 -1.61
C ASP A 248 2.20 -9.70 -0.83
N VAL A 249 3.53 -9.81 -0.84
CA VAL A 249 4.43 -8.80 -0.27
C VAL A 249 4.32 -7.47 -1.02
N ALA A 250 4.35 -7.49 -2.35
CA ALA A 250 4.20 -6.27 -3.15
C ALA A 250 2.86 -5.58 -2.89
N ARG A 251 1.77 -6.35 -2.73
CA ARG A 251 0.45 -5.85 -2.35
C ARG A 251 0.46 -5.18 -0.98
N THR A 252 1.04 -5.83 0.02
CA THR A 252 1.16 -5.29 1.39
C THR A 252 1.96 -3.99 1.40
N LEU A 253 3.10 -3.95 0.71
CA LEU A 253 3.93 -2.76 0.56
C LEU A 253 3.20 -1.61 -0.15
N ALA A 254 2.40 -1.91 -1.17
CA ALA A 254 1.63 -0.89 -1.88
C ALA A 254 0.50 -0.29 -1.02
N VAL A 255 -0.14 -1.09 -0.17
CA VAL A 255 -1.17 -0.61 0.78
C VAL A 255 -0.54 0.23 1.88
N ALA A 256 0.65 -0.12 2.36
CA ALA A 256 1.40 0.65 3.34
C ALA A 256 1.85 2.03 2.79
N GLY A 257 2.02 2.18 1.47
CA GLY A 257 2.38 3.45 0.83
C GLY A 257 3.81 3.92 1.11
N GLY A 258 4.09 5.19 0.87
CA GLY A 258 5.38 5.81 1.16
C GLY A 258 6.54 5.25 0.33
N ASP A 259 7.69 5.03 0.97
CA ASP A 259 8.93 4.56 0.33
C ASP A 259 8.82 3.13 -0.24
N HIS A 260 7.79 2.38 0.16
CA HIS A 260 7.60 0.99 -0.25
C HIS A 260 6.95 0.82 -1.64
N LEU A 261 6.37 1.90 -2.20
CA LEU A 261 5.69 1.84 -3.50
C LEU A 261 6.62 1.46 -4.65
N ALA A 262 7.84 2.00 -4.69
CA ALA A 262 8.83 1.67 -5.72
C ALA A 262 9.25 0.20 -5.64
N THR A 263 9.56 -0.27 -4.44
CA THR A 263 9.92 -1.69 -4.19
C THR A 263 8.76 -2.63 -4.54
N ALA A 264 7.52 -2.25 -4.20
CA ALA A 264 6.32 -3.01 -4.56
C ALA A 264 6.19 -3.14 -6.09
N GLN A 265 6.43 -2.07 -6.83
CA GLN A 265 6.34 -2.05 -8.28
C GLN A 265 7.44 -2.92 -8.92
N GLU A 266 8.69 -2.80 -8.47
CA GLU A 266 9.80 -3.61 -8.95
C GLU A 266 9.55 -5.11 -8.71
N GLN A 267 9.11 -5.50 -7.52
CA GLN A 267 8.79 -6.89 -7.19
C GLN A 267 7.63 -7.43 -8.02
N ARG A 268 6.62 -6.61 -8.26
CA ARG A 268 5.47 -6.97 -9.10
C ARG A 268 5.89 -7.26 -10.54
N VAL A 269 6.72 -6.39 -11.13
CA VAL A 269 7.25 -6.58 -12.48
C VAL A 269 8.12 -7.84 -12.55
N ALA A 270 9.05 -8.01 -11.62
CA ALA A 270 9.92 -9.18 -11.55
C ALA A 270 9.12 -10.49 -11.44
N ALA A 271 8.10 -10.53 -10.57
CA ALA A 271 7.24 -11.68 -10.42
C ALA A 271 6.44 -11.99 -11.70
N ALA A 272 5.90 -10.97 -12.37
CA ALA A 272 5.16 -11.12 -13.62
C ALA A 272 6.05 -11.71 -14.74
N LEU A 273 7.26 -11.17 -14.91
CA LEU A 273 8.23 -11.67 -15.90
C LEU A 273 8.71 -13.10 -15.59
N ALA A 274 8.98 -13.39 -14.32
CA ALA A 274 9.37 -14.73 -13.89
C ALA A 274 8.26 -15.76 -14.11
N ALA A 275 7.00 -15.38 -13.84
CA ALA A 275 5.84 -16.23 -14.10
C ALA A 275 5.67 -16.51 -15.60
N GLU A 276 5.84 -15.50 -16.45
CA GLU A 276 5.78 -15.65 -17.90
C GLU A 276 6.88 -16.57 -18.43
N ALA A 277 8.10 -16.46 -17.90
CA ALA A 277 9.25 -17.29 -18.28
C ALA A 277 9.04 -18.79 -18.01
N THR A 278 8.11 -19.16 -17.11
CA THR A 278 7.75 -20.57 -16.88
C THR A 278 7.02 -21.22 -18.06
N GLY A 279 6.47 -20.42 -18.97
CA GLY A 279 5.66 -20.90 -20.10
C GLY A 279 4.21 -21.31 -19.72
N ASP A 280 3.84 -21.29 -18.42
CA ASP A 280 2.48 -21.59 -17.95
C ASP A 280 1.59 -20.31 -17.97
N PRO A 281 0.65 -20.16 -18.92
CA PRO A 281 -0.15 -18.97 -19.05
C PRO A 281 -1.14 -18.78 -17.87
N VAL A 282 -1.56 -19.86 -17.21
CA VAL A 282 -2.46 -19.78 -16.04
C VAL A 282 -1.68 -19.27 -14.83
N LEU A 283 -0.44 -19.71 -14.65
CA LEU A 283 0.43 -19.20 -13.59
C LEU A 283 0.74 -17.72 -13.82
N ALA A 284 1.12 -17.32 -15.03
CA ALA A 284 1.36 -15.94 -15.39
C ALA A 284 0.11 -15.07 -15.14
N ALA A 285 -1.06 -15.53 -15.57
CA ALA A 285 -2.34 -14.83 -15.32
C ALA A 285 -2.57 -14.62 -13.82
N ARG A 286 -2.46 -15.68 -13.03
CA ARG A 286 -2.67 -15.62 -11.57
C ARG A 286 -1.67 -14.68 -10.89
N THR A 287 -0.40 -14.71 -11.30
CA THR A 287 0.63 -13.83 -10.71
C THR A 287 0.35 -12.37 -11.04
N VAL A 288 0.09 -12.03 -12.29
CA VAL A 288 -0.22 -10.65 -12.71
C VAL A 288 -1.48 -10.12 -12.02
N THR A 289 -2.51 -10.95 -11.86
CA THR A 289 -3.84 -10.55 -11.33
C THR A 289 -3.96 -10.67 -9.81
N ALA A 290 -2.97 -11.20 -9.10
CA ALA A 290 -2.97 -11.26 -7.64
C ALA A 290 -2.79 -9.88 -7.00
N TYR A 291 -2.21 -8.93 -7.73
CA TYR A 291 -2.11 -7.54 -7.28
C TYR A 291 -3.40 -6.79 -7.63
N ASP A 292 -4.25 -6.57 -6.63
CA ASP A 292 -5.58 -5.96 -6.76
C ASP A 292 -5.71 -4.63 -5.99
N VAL A 293 -4.58 -3.97 -5.76
CA VAL A 293 -4.56 -2.63 -5.14
C VAL A 293 -5.12 -1.60 -6.13
N PRO A 294 -6.12 -0.81 -5.74
CA PRO A 294 -6.68 0.20 -6.62
C PRO A 294 -5.67 1.29 -6.94
N ALA A 295 -5.58 1.67 -8.22
CA ALA A 295 -4.80 2.82 -8.63
C ALA A 295 -5.66 4.09 -8.52
N VAL A 296 -5.22 5.00 -7.67
CA VAL A 296 -5.92 6.27 -7.40
C VAL A 296 -5.44 7.37 -8.34
N TRP A 297 -4.17 7.31 -8.75
CA TRP A 297 -3.54 8.33 -9.60
C TRP A 297 -3.67 7.99 -11.09
N THR A 298 -4.02 8.97 -11.89
CA THR A 298 -4.39 8.79 -13.31
C THR A 298 -3.20 8.76 -14.26
N ARG A 299 -1.99 8.83 -13.76
CA ARG A 299 -0.73 8.78 -14.50
C ARG A 299 0.17 7.69 -13.91
N SER A 300 0.93 7.00 -14.74
CA SER A 300 1.96 6.05 -14.28
C SER A 300 3.22 6.82 -13.85
N ASP A 301 3.74 6.47 -12.66
CA ASP A 301 5.01 7.01 -12.17
C ASP A 301 6.22 6.37 -12.85
N ASP A 302 6.06 5.12 -13.32
CA ASP A 302 7.06 4.35 -14.05
C ASP A 302 6.46 3.76 -15.32
N PRO A 303 6.53 4.47 -16.46
CA PRO A 303 6.01 3.99 -17.73
C PRO A 303 6.69 2.69 -18.21
N ALA A 304 7.97 2.48 -17.92
CA ALA A 304 8.68 1.29 -18.36
C ALA A 304 8.18 0.03 -17.62
N ALA A 305 7.96 0.13 -16.31
CA ALA A 305 7.34 -0.93 -15.52
C ALA A 305 5.91 -1.21 -15.97
N ALA A 306 5.12 -0.16 -16.26
CA ALA A 306 3.77 -0.29 -16.78
C ALA A 306 3.75 -1.03 -18.13
N ASP A 307 4.62 -0.65 -19.08
CA ASP A 307 4.75 -1.30 -20.37
C ASP A 307 5.16 -2.77 -20.25
N ALA A 308 6.06 -3.11 -19.32
CA ALA A 308 6.46 -4.49 -19.04
C ALA A 308 5.27 -5.33 -18.56
N LEU A 309 4.49 -4.84 -17.60
CA LEU A 309 3.30 -5.52 -17.08
C LEU A 309 2.23 -5.70 -18.15
N VAL A 310 1.94 -4.66 -18.92
CA VAL A 310 0.99 -4.72 -20.04
C VAL A 310 1.47 -5.72 -21.10
N GLY A 311 2.78 -5.74 -21.40
CA GLY A 311 3.38 -6.72 -22.31
C GLY A 311 3.14 -8.16 -21.85
N VAL A 312 3.41 -8.45 -20.57
CA VAL A 312 3.12 -9.77 -19.98
C VAL A 312 1.63 -10.09 -20.03
N ALA A 313 0.76 -9.16 -19.63
CA ALA A 313 -0.69 -9.36 -19.64
C ALA A 313 -1.22 -9.66 -21.05
N ARG A 314 -0.77 -8.92 -22.07
CA ARG A 314 -1.17 -9.12 -23.49
C ARG A 314 -0.74 -10.49 -24.01
N ARG A 315 0.53 -10.88 -23.80
CA ARG A 315 1.02 -12.19 -24.25
C ARG A 315 0.33 -13.32 -23.51
N THR A 316 0.06 -13.16 -22.22
CA THR A 316 -0.69 -14.12 -21.41
C THR A 316 -2.11 -14.28 -21.92
N LEU A 317 -2.84 -13.18 -22.19
CA LEU A 317 -4.18 -13.21 -22.79
C LEU A 317 -4.22 -13.96 -24.13
N GLY A 318 -3.20 -13.78 -24.98
CA GLY A 318 -3.09 -14.48 -26.25
C GLY A 318 -2.81 -15.99 -26.11
N ARG A 319 -2.21 -16.42 -25.00
CA ARG A 319 -1.90 -17.83 -24.70
C ARG A 319 -2.98 -18.54 -23.89
N LEU A 320 -3.85 -17.79 -23.19
CA LEU A 320 -4.97 -18.35 -22.45
C LEU A 320 -5.97 -18.97 -23.43
N GLY A 321 -6.16 -20.28 -23.35
CA GLY A 321 -7.13 -21.00 -24.17
C GLY A 321 -8.59 -20.62 -23.81
N PRO A 322 -9.55 -21.04 -24.64
CA PRO A 322 -10.97 -20.73 -24.44
C PRO A 322 -11.55 -21.34 -23.16
N GLY A 323 -10.90 -22.35 -22.57
CA GLY A 323 -11.29 -22.95 -21.28
C GLY A 323 -10.71 -22.25 -20.05
N ALA A 324 -9.97 -21.17 -20.20
CA ALA A 324 -9.43 -20.42 -19.05
C ALA A 324 -10.56 -19.74 -18.28
N ALA A 325 -10.42 -19.69 -16.95
CA ALA A 325 -11.42 -19.07 -16.08
C ALA A 325 -11.67 -17.60 -16.50
N PRO A 326 -12.92 -17.20 -16.80
CA PRO A 326 -13.23 -15.85 -17.27
C PRO A 326 -12.77 -14.74 -16.30
N VAL A 327 -12.72 -15.03 -14.98
CA VAL A 327 -12.21 -14.12 -13.96
C VAL A 327 -10.75 -13.72 -14.22
N LEU A 328 -9.88 -14.64 -14.64
CA LEU A 328 -8.49 -14.34 -14.95
C LEU A 328 -8.39 -13.43 -16.18
N ARG A 329 -9.24 -13.68 -17.17
CA ARG A 329 -9.31 -12.85 -18.38
C ARG A 329 -9.75 -11.41 -18.04
N ALA A 330 -10.84 -11.26 -17.27
CA ALA A 330 -11.33 -9.95 -16.84
C ALA A 330 -10.27 -9.17 -16.05
N ARG A 331 -9.64 -9.83 -15.08
CA ARG A 331 -8.58 -9.18 -14.25
C ARG A 331 -7.34 -8.82 -15.07
N LEU A 332 -6.90 -9.63 -16.02
CA LEU A 332 -5.79 -9.26 -16.92
C LEU A 332 -6.13 -8.06 -17.79
N LEU A 333 -7.34 -8.00 -18.34
CA LEU A 333 -7.82 -6.86 -19.11
C LEU A 333 -7.90 -5.59 -18.24
N ALA A 334 -8.36 -5.72 -16.99
CA ALA A 334 -8.37 -4.62 -16.03
C ALA A 334 -6.93 -4.13 -15.71
N VAL A 335 -5.96 -5.02 -15.53
CA VAL A 335 -4.54 -4.66 -15.33
C VAL A 335 -4.02 -3.85 -16.51
N VAL A 336 -4.34 -4.22 -17.75
CA VAL A 336 -3.97 -3.44 -18.94
C VAL A 336 -4.53 -2.03 -18.89
N GLY A 337 -5.82 -1.89 -18.57
CA GLY A 337 -6.46 -0.59 -18.41
C GLY A 337 -5.85 0.25 -17.29
N ILE A 338 -5.49 -0.37 -16.16
CA ILE A 338 -4.88 0.32 -15.03
C ILE A 338 -3.46 0.78 -15.37
N GLU A 339 -2.62 -0.10 -15.91
CA GLU A 339 -1.20 0.21 -16.14
C GLU A 339 -0.99 1.21 -17.29
N HIS A 340 -1.79 1.15 -18.35
CA HIS A 340 -1.75 2.14 -19.44
C HIS A 340 -2.57 3.42 -19.16
N ARG A 341 -2.83 3.73 -17.88
CA ARG A 341 -3.43 5.01 -17.48
C ARG A 341 -2.54 6.19 -17.91
N GLY A 342 -3.17 7.27 -18.36
CA GLY A 342 -2.49 8.46 -18.87
C GLY A 342 -1.99 8.32 -20.31
N THR A 343 -2.06 7.15 -20.93
CA THR A 343 -1.75 6.93 -22.33
C THR A 343 -2.98 7.11 -23.23
N ARG A 344 -2.79 7.03 -24.55
CA ARG A 344 -3.86 7.05 -25.56
C ARG A 344 -4.00 5.71 -26.27
N ASP A 345 -3.70 4.64 -25.58
CA ASP A 345 -3.84 3.29 -26.12
C ASP A 345 -5.32 2.92 -26.23
N ALA A 346 -5.85 2.93 -27.46
CA ALA A 346 -7.24 2.55 -27.72
C ALA A 346 -7.54 1.09 -27.30
N TRP A 347 -6.54 0.23 -27.30
CA TRP A 347 -6.69 -1.12 -26.82
C TRP A 347 -6.87 -1.18 -25.30
N ALA A 348 -6.14 -0.35 -24.54
CA ALA A 348 -6.30 -0.26 -23.09
C ALA A 348 -7.72 0.21 -22.69
N TRP A 349 -8.29 1.14 -23.45
CA TRP A 349 -9.69 1.53 -23.31
C TRP A 349 -10.63 0.35 -23.53
N ALA A 350 -10.52 -0.34 -24.70
CA ALA A 350 -11.35 -1.49 -25.03
C ALA A 350 -11.19 -2.61 -23.98
N ALA A 351 -9.97 -2.87 -23.52
CA ALA A 351 -9.70 -3.86 -22.49
C ALA A 351 -10.43 -3.53 -21.16
N ALA A 352 -10.46 -2.25 -20.77
CA ALA A 352 -11.19 -1.84 -19.56
C ALA A 352 -12.71 -2.05 -19.69
N GLU A 353 -13.30 -1.76 -20.86
CA GLU A 353 -14.73 -2.00 -21.13
C GLU A 353 -15.05 -3.50 -21.16
N ASP A 354 -14.22 -4.31 -21.84
CA ASP A 354 -14.37 -5.76 -21.88
C ASP A 354 -14.25 -6.38 -20.47
N ALA A 355 -13.31 -5.87 -19.64
CA ALA A 355 -13.16 -6.31 -18.26
C ALA A 355 -14.44 -6.08 -17.45
N VAL A 356 -15.05 -4.90 -17.58
CA VAL A 356 -16.31 -4.57 -16.89
C VAL A 356 -17.45 -5.49 -17.38
N GLY A 357 -17.57 -5.71 -18.69
CA GLY A 357 -18.58 -6.62 -19.25
C GLY A 357 -18.46 -8.02 -18.66
N ILE A 358 -17.26 -8.63 -18.75
CA ILE A 358 -17.01 -9.97 -18.23
C ILE A 358 -17.23 -10.03 -16.70
N ALA A 359 -16.79 -9.02 -15.95
CA ALA A 359 -16.93 -9.02 -14.49
C ALA A 359 -18.40 -8.94 -14.04
N ARG A 360 -19.25 -8.20 -14.76
CA ARG A 360 -20.69 -8.16 -14.51
C ARG A 360 -21.36 -9.51 -14.77
N ASP A 361 -21.01 -10.15 -15.88
CA ASP A 361 -21.55 -11.47 -16.23
C ASP A 361 -21.14 -12.55 -15.21
N LEU A 362 -19.97 -12.38 -14.57
CA LEU A 362 -19.48 -13.28 -13.52
C LEU A 362 -20.16 -13.06 -12.17
N GLY A 363 -20.66 -11.86 -11.90
CA GLY A 363 -21.16 -11.47 -10.59
C GLY A 363 -20.07 -11.50 -9.48
N ASP A 364 -18.79 -11.29 -9.83
CA ASP A 364 -17.67 -11.23 -8.86
C ASP A 364 -17.37 -9.78 -8.48
N PRO A 365 -17.73 -9.35 -7.25
CA PRO A 365 -17.63 -7.96 -6.84
C PRO A 365 -16.20 -7.40 -6.86
N ALA A 366 -15.22 -8.19 -6.44
CA ALA A 366 -13.81 -7.75 -6.39
C ALA A 366 -13.26 -7.56 -7.81
N THR A 367 -13.58 -8.45 -8.75
CA THR A 367 -13.18 -8.28 -10.15
C THR A 367 -13.91 -7.11 -10.81
N LEU A 368 -15.19 -6.90 -10.47
CA LEU A 368 -15.96 -5.75 -10.98
C LEU A 368 -15.37 -4.43 -10.47
N ALA A 369 -15.03 -4.33 -9.18
CA ALA A 369 -14.40 -3.14 -8.61
C ALA A 369 -13.06 -2.82 -9.28
N LEU A 370 -12.23 -3.83 -9.53
CA LEU A 370 -10.96 -3.68 -10.25
C LEU A 370 -11.19 -3.22 -11.71
N ALA A 371 -12.17 -3.78 -12.40
CA ALA A 371 -12.53 -3.40 -13.78
C ALA A 371 -13.09 -1.97 -13.85
N LEU A 372 -13.90 -1.56 -12.87
CA LEU A 372 -14.40 -0.20 -12.73
C LEU A 372 -13.27 0.81 -12.48
N ASN A 373 -12.24 0.43 -11.71
CA ASN A 373 -11.02 1.24 -11.57
C ASN A 373 -10.30 1.42 -12.92
N ALA A 374 -10.12 0.35 -13.69
CA ALA A 374 -9.53 0.43 -15.03
C ALA A 374 -10.33 1.38 -15.93
N ARG A 375 -11.66 1.24 -15.98
CA ARG A 375 -12.55 2.09 -16.77
C ARG A 375 -12.47 3.56 -16.34
N PHE A 376 -12.43 3.84 -15.04
CA PHE A 376 -12.23 5.20 -14.53
C PHE A 376 -10.93 5.81 -15.06
N LEU A 377 -9.81 5.11 -14.92
CA LEU A 377 -8.50 5.62 -15.34
C LEU A 377 -8.43 5.85 -16.86
N GLN A 378 -9.05 5.00 -17.64
CA GLN A 378 -9.11 5.14 -19.09
C GLN A 378 -10.09 6.23 -19.57
N SER A 379 -11.06 6.64 -18.74
CA SER A 379 -12.04 7.68 -19.10
C SER A 379 -11.41 9.04 -19.42
N PHE A 380 -10.17 9.30 -18.97
CA PHE A 380 -9.43 10.53 -19.27
C PHE A 380 -8.93 10.61 -20.72
N GLN A 381 -9.02 9.53 -21.48
CA GLN A 381 -8.79 9.60 -22.93
C GLN A 381 -9.85 10.48 -23.65
N ARG A 382 -11.03 10.65 -23.03
CA ARG A 382 -12.13 11.46 -23.57
C ARG A 382 -12.38 12.67 -22.67
N PRO A 383 -12.33 13.90 -23.24
CA PRO A 383 -12.76 15.10 -22.52
C PRO A 383 -14.27 15.05 -22.21
N GLY A 384 -14.69 15.77 -21.18
CA GLY A 384 -16.10 15.89 -20.84
C GLY A 384 -16.74 14.63 -20.22
N ALA A 385 -15.97 13.59 -19.93
CA ALA A 385 -16.46 12.34 -19.33
C ALA A 385 -16.79 12.42 -17.82
N GLY A 386 -16.91 13.63 -17.27
CA GLY A 386 -17.27 13.87 -15.85
C GLY A 386 -18.50 13.10 -15.39
N PRO A 387 -19.66 13.19 -16.09
CA PRO A 387 -20.87 12.44 -15.71
C PRO A 387 -20.69 10.91 -15.75
N GLU A 388 -19.85 10.40 -16.64
CA GLU A 388 -19.53 8.98 -16.73
C GLU A 388 -18.65 8.55 -15.54
N ARG A 389 -17.64 9.37 -15.19
CA ARG A 389 -16.81 9.15 -13.98
C ARG A 389 -17.66 9.15 -12.71
N ASP A 390 -18.62 10.06 -12.56
CA ASP A 390 -19.52 10.09 -11.41
C ASP A 390 -20.35 8.80 -11.30
N ARG A 391 -20.95 8.33 -12.42
CA ARG A 391 -21.67 7.04 -12.43
C ARG A 391 -20.76 5.86 -12.10
N ASN A 392 -19.55 5.84 -12.65
CA ASN A 392 -18.55 4.82 -12.35
C ASN A 392 -18.16 4.79 -10.86
N GLY A 393 -17.96 5.98 -10.28
CA GLY A 393 -17.69 6.13 -8.85
C GLY A 393 -18.86 5.69 -7.97
N ALA A 394 -20.10 5.98 -8.38
CA ALA A 394 -21.31 5.54 -7.67
C ALA A 394 -21.44 4.00 -7.67
N GLU A 395 -21.17 3.36 -8.82
CA GLU A 395 -21.16 1.90 -8.92
C GLU A 395 -20.04 1.28 -8.05
N LEU A 396 -18.85 1.90 -8.03
CA LEU A 396 -17.75 1.48 -7.15
C LEU A 396 -18.12 1.54 -5.67
N VAL A 397 -18.73 2.65 -5.22
CA VAL A 397 -19.16 2.80 -3.81
C VAL A 397 -20.17 1.71 -3.46
N ALA A 398 -21.23 1.56 -4.26
CA ALA A 398 -22.26 0.56 -4.00
C ALA A 398 -21.69 -0.87 -3.92
N GLN A 399 -20.86 -1.27 -4.90
CA GLN A 399 -20.23 -2.59 -4.89
C GLN A 399 -19.30 -2.79 -3.70
N ALA A 400 -18.57 -1.75 -3.31
CA ALA A 400 -17.60 -1.86 -2.25
C ALA A 400 -18.25 -1.89 -0.85
N GLU A 401 -19.33 -1.16 -0.64
CA GLU A 401 -20.09 -1.16 0.61
C GLU A 401 -20.86 -2.49 0.80
N ASP A 402 -21.49 -2.99 -0.27
CA ASP A 402 -22.24 -4.25 -0.23
C ASP A 402 -21.36 -5.49 0.03
N HIS A 403 -20.05 -5.42 -0.28
CA HIS A 403 -19.16 -6.58 -0.27
C HIS A 403 -17.87 -6.38 0.56
N ASP A 404 -17.84 -5.39 1.45
CA ASP A 404 -16.71 -5.12 2.35
C ASP A 404 -15.35 -4.95 1.61
N LEU A 405 -15.33 -4.04 0.62
CA LEU A 405 -14.15 -3.69 -0.17
C LEU A 405 -13.69 -2.24 0.10
N PRO A 406 -13.20 -1.92 1.30
CA PRO A 406 -13.02 -0.55 1.76
C PRO A 406 -12.05 0.29 0.90
N THR A 407 -11.01 -0.31 0.34
CA THR A 407 -10.08 0.40 -0.56
C THR A 407 -10.76 0.86 -1.86
N PHE A 408 -11.74 0.10 -2.35
CA PHE A 408 -12.55 0.48 -3.51
C PHE A 408 -13.67 1.45 -3.15
N ALA A 409 -14.20 1.43 -1.92
CA ALA A 409 -15.11 2.45 -1.42
C ALA A 409 -14.41 3.81 -1.37
N ILE A 410 -13.20 3.88 -0.80
CA ILE A 410 -12.35 5.08 -0.81
C ILE A 410 -12.15 5.58 -2.25
N LEU A 411 -11.74 4.71 -3.18
CA LEU A 411 -11.57 5.08 -4.58
C LEU A 411 -12.86 5.64 -5.17
N GLY A 412 -13.99 4.99 -4.95
CA GLY A 412 -15.30 5.42 -5.45
C GLY A 412 -15.67 6.82 -4.97
N HIS A 413 -15.46 7.14 -3.69
CA HIS A 413 -15.67 8.47 -3.13
C HIS A 413 -14.69 9.51 -3.72
N LEU A 414 -13.41 9.19 -3.90
CA LEU A 414 -12.44 10.09 -4.54
C LEU A 414 -12.79 10.37 -6.00
N VAL A 415 -13.27 9.38 -6.74
CA VAL A 415 -13.76 9.54 -8.13
C VAL A 415 -14.96 10.50 -8.17
N ARG A 416 -15.92 10.33 -7.28
CA ARG A 416 -17.12 11.19 -7.19
C ARG A 416 -16.77 12.60 -6.73
N MET A 417 -15.86 12.73 -5.76
CA MET A 417 -15.30 14.03 -5.35
C MET A 417 -14.73 14.78 -6.55
N GLN A 418 -13.89 14.13 -7.35
CA GLN A 418 -13.28 14.74 -8.54
C GLN A 418 -14.33 15.11 -9.59
N ALA A 419 -15.29 14.23 -9.87
CA ALA A 419 -16.33 14.48 -10.86
C ALA A 419 -17.27 15.62 -10.44
N ALA A 420 -17.65 15.69 -9.18
CA ALA A 420 -18.47 16.75 -8.60
C ALA A 420 -17.72 18.08 -8.61
N ALA A 421 -16.45 18.11 -8.21
CA ALA A 421 -15.60 19.30 -8.25
C ALA A 421 -15.44 19.85 -9.67
N GLY A 422 -15.18 18.98 -10.65
CA GLY A 422 -15.10 19.37 -12.07
C GLY A 422 -16.41 19.92 -12.65
N ALA A 423 -17.55 19.57 -12.04
CA ALA A 423 -18.86 20.11 -12.39
C ALA A 423 -19.27 21.35 -11.54
N GLY A 424 -18.39 21.85 -10.67
CA GLY A 424 -18.67 22.98 -9.77
C GLY A 424 -19.63 22.65 -8.62
N ARG A 425 -19.97 21.37 -8.40
CA ARG A 425 -20.85 20.91 -7.32
C ARG A 425 -20.03 20.66 -6.04
N PHE A 426 -19.50 21.75 -5.47
CA PHE A 426 -18.55 21.66 -4.37
C PHE A 426 -19.15 21.07 -3.08
N ALA A 427 -20.44 21.25 -2.80
CA ALA A 427 -21.09 20.63 -1.64
C ALA A 427 -21.09 19.09 -1.75
N ASP A 428 -21.37 18.55 -2.94
CA ASP A 428 -21.31 17.11 -3.20
C ASP A 428 -19.86 16.60 -3.10
N ALA A 429 -18.91 17.37 -3.63
CA ALA A 429 -17.50 17.03 -3.57
C ALA A 429 -16.99 17.01 -2.12
N ASP A 430 -17.38 17.97 -1.28
CA ASP A 430 -17.05 18.00 0.14
C ASP A 430 -17.60 16.78 0.89
N ALA A 431 -18.84 16.38 0.60
CA ALA A 431 -19.46 15.20 1.21
C ALA A 431 -18.68 13.91 0.84
N HIS A 432 -18.25 13.80 -0.42
CA HIS A 432 -17.45 12.64 -0.85
C HIS A 432 -16.01 12.68 -0.30
N ALA A 433 -15.42 13.87 -0.13
CA ALA A 433 -14.11 14.00 0.52
C ALA A 433 -14.17 13.52 1.98
N ALA A 434 -15.21 13.94 2.72
CA ALA A 434 -15.42 13.51 4.10
C ALA A 434 -15.66 11.99 4.19
N ALA A 435 -16.52 11.42 3.32
CA ALA A 435 -16.78 9.99 3.30
C ALA A 435 -15.50 9.16 2.99
N ALA A 436 -14.64 9.64 2.07
CA ALA A 436 -13.37 8.99 1.80
C ALA A 436 -12.45 9.02 3.03
N GLU A 437 -12.40 10.13 3.76
CA GLU A 437 -11.61 10.28 5.00
C GLU A 437 -12.15 9.40 6.12
N ASP A 438 -13.47 9.30 6.29
CA ASP A 438 -14.11 8.46 7.30
C ASP A 438 -13.78 6.98 7.10
N VAL A 439 -13.89 6.48 5.86
CA VAL A 439 -13.49 5.11 5.55
C VAL A 439 -11.99 4.91 5.75
N ALA A 440 -11.16 5.88 5.32
CA ALA A 440 -9.70 5.79 5.41
C ALA A 440 -9.19 5.83 6.86
N ALA A 441 -9.92 6.46 7.78
CA ALA A 441 -9.54 6.50 9.20
C ALA A 441 -9.42 5.11 9.84
N GLY A 442 -10.21 4.13 9.36
CA GLY A 442 -10.13 2.74 9.80
C GLY A 442 -8.96 1.94 9.21
N TYR A 443 -8.25 2.48 8.21
CA TYR A 443 -7.23 1.75 7.42
C TYR A 443 -5.87 2.45 7.34
N GLU A 444 -5.66 3.54 8.09
CA GLU A 444 -4.42 4.32 8.16
C GLU A 444 -3.82 4.67 6.76
N SER A 445 -4.69 5.03 5.80
CA SER A 445 -4.25 5.36 4.45
C SER A 445 -3.73 6.81 4.38
N PRO A 446 -2.40 7.06 4.27
CA PRO A 446 -1.84 8.41 4.24
C PRO A 446 -2.17 9.17 2.94
N VAL A 447 -2.57 8.45 1.88
CA VAL A 447 -2.84 9.02 0.56
C VAL A 447 -4.15 9.83 0.55
N VAL A 448 -5.17 9.40 1.29
CA VAL A 448 -6.49 10.04 1.27
C VAL A 448 -6.45 11.46 1.82
N PRO A 449 -5.93 11.73 3.04
CA PRO A 449 -5.82 13.10 3.57
C PRO A 449 -5.01 14.04 2.67
N MET A 450 -4.06 13.51 1.93
CA MET A 450 -3.27 14.27 0.97
C MET A 450 -4.13 14.70 -0.23
N LEU A 451 -4.85 13.76 -0.86
CA LEU A 451 -5.71 14.03 -2.02
C LEU A 451 -6.85 15.00 -1.67
N THR A 452 -7.47 14.83 -0.52
CA THR A 452 -8.54 15.72 -0.05
C THR A 452 -8.01 17.11 0.31
N ALA A 453 -6.78 17.23 0.83
CA ALA A 453 -6.15 18.53 1.06
C ALA A 453 -5.90 19.28 -0.26
N TRP A 454 -5.40 18.61 -1.29
CA TRP A 454 -5.24 19.21 -2.63
C TRP A 454 -6.59 19.63 -3.24
N TYR A 455 -7.62 18.80 -3.09
CA TYR A 455 -8.97 19.16 -3.51
C TYR A 455 -9.47 20.42 -2.79
N ARG A 456 -9.33 20.51 -1.45
CA ARG A 456 -9.75 21.68 -0.68
C ARG A 456 -8.97 22.94 -1.08
N ALA A 457 -7.66 22.83 -1.30
CA ALA A 457 -6.86 23.94 -1.79
C ALA A 457 -7.33 24.42 -3.17
N MET A 458 -7.68 23.52 -4.08
CA MET A 458 -8.26 23.84 -5.39
C MET A 458 -9.63 24.51 -5.24
N ARG A 459 -10.51 23.98 -4.39
CA ARG A 459 -11.82 24.58 -4.14
C ARG A 459 -11.70 25.98 -3.56
N ASP A 460 -10.81 26.16 -2.58
CA ASP A 460 -10.60 27.46 -1.95
C ASP A 460 -10.02 28.47 -2.96
N ALA A 461 -9.18 28.04 -3.89
CA ALA A 461 -8.65 28.88 -4.96
C ALA A 461 -9.73 29.41 -5.94
N GLU A 462 -10.93 28.84 -5.96
CA GLU A 462 -12.04 29.34 -6.79
C GLU A 462 -12.57 30.69 -6.28
N THR A 463 -12.52 30.95 -4.98
CA THR A 463 -13.11 32.15 -4.38
C THR A 463 -12.14 32.98 -3.55
N ALA A 464 -11.01 32.40 -3.13
CA ALA A 464 -10.03 33.06 -2.27
C ALA A 464 -9.14 34.04 -3.06
N PRO A 465 -8.60 35.08 -2.40
CA PRO A 465 -7.54 35.91 -2.96
C PRO A 465 -6.30 35.06 -3.35
N PRO A 466 -5.53 35.49 -4.38
CA PRO A 466 -4.39 34.72 -4.89
C PRO A 466 -3.38 34.27 -3.84
N ASP A 467 -3.09 35.12 -2.86
CA ASP A 467 -2.11 34.81 -1.81
C ASP A 467 -2.64 33.75 -0.84
N ALA A 468 -3.93 33.77 -0.50
CA ALA A 468 -4.57 32.76 0.33
C ALA A 468 -4.64 31.42 -0.42
N ALA A 469 -5.01 31.42 -1.70
CA ALA A 469 -4.98 30.22 -2.55
C ALA A 469 -3.56 29.61 -2.66
N ALA A 470 -2.54 30.45 -2.85
CA ALA A 470 -1.16 30.02 -2.90
C ALA A 470 -0.69 29.43 -1.55
N HIS A 471 -1.14 29.97 -0.44
CA HIS A 471 -0.86 29.43 0.89
C HIS A 471 -1.51 28.05 1.07
N ALA A 472 -2.78 27.90 0.70
CA ALA A 472 -3.50 26.62 0.79
C ALA A 472 -2.81 25.50 -0.03
N TYR A 473 -2.36 25.82 -1.26
CA TYR A 473 -1.63 24.85 -2.08
C TYR A 473 -0.27 24.46 -1.47
N ARG A 474 0.47 25.40 -0.87
CA ARG A 474 1.72 25.08 -0.18
C ARG A 474 1.48 24.18 1.03
N ALA A 475 0.45 24.48 1.83
CA ALA A 475 0.08 23.63 2.96
C ALA A 475 -0.38 22.22 2.54
N ALA A 476 -1.00 22.09 1.36
CA ALA A 476 -1.32 20.78 0.80
C ALA A 476 -0.07 20.04 0.30
N ASP A 477 0.90 20.76 -0.28
CA ASP A 477 2.16 20.20 -0.77
C ASP A 477 3.06 19.71 0.38
N ASP A 478 3.09 20.41 1.50
CA ASP A 478 3.83 19.98 2.70
C ASP A 478 3.39 18.57 3.16
N ARG A 479 2.13 18.22 2.96
CA ARG A 479 1.60 16.87 3.25
C ARG A 479 2.07 15.80 2.26
N LEU A 480 2.48 16.20 1.04
CA LEU A 480 3.11 15.30 0.06
C LEU A 480 4.54 14.90 0.47
N ALA A 481 5.21 15.67 1.32
CA ALA A 481 6.60 15.40 1.69
C ALA A 481 6.78 14.02 2.36
N GLY A 482 5.73 13.50 3.02
CA GLY A 482 5.71 12.16 3.63
C GLY A 482 5.22 11.03 2.71
N VAL A 483 4.73 11.36 1.52
CA VAL A 483 4.17 10.38 0.57
C VAL A 483 5.03 10.38 -0.69
N ARG A 484 5.86 9.36 -0.88
CA ARG A 484 6.69 9.25 -2.08
C ARG A 484 5.87 8.77 -3.28
N MET A 485 5.28 9.72 -3.98
CA MET A 485 4.66 9.54 -5.29
C MET A 485 5.36 10.49 -6.27
N PRO A 486 6.47 10.09 -6.91
CA PRO A 486 7.29 11.00 -7.72
C PRO A 486 6.50 11.68 -8.83
N GLY A 487 5.61 10.95 -9.52
CA GLY A 487 4.78 11.52 -10.60
C GLY A 487 3.73 12.54 -10.13
N VAL A 488 3.46 12.60 -8.81
CA VAL A 488 2.54 13.59 -8.22
C VAL A 488 3.30 14.82 -7.73
N ARG A 489 4.49 14.61 -7.15
CA ARG A 489 5.24 15.66 -6.50
C ARG A 489 5.93 16.59 -7.49
N ASP A 490 6.48 16.02 -8.58
CA ASP A 490 7.30 16.78 -9.51
C ASP A 490 6.46 17.76 -10.34
N GLY A 491 6.58 19.04 -10.00
CA GLY A 491 5.99 20.15 -10.76
C GLY A 491 4.53 20.47 -10.41
N LEU A 492 3.84 19.72 -9.57
CA LEU A 492 2.42 19.96 -9.28
C LEU A 492 2.18 21.28 -8.54
N LEU A 493 2.95 21.60 -7.51
CA LEU A 493 2.83 22.86 -6.78
C LEU A 493 3.15 24.09 -7.67
N PRO A 494 4.27 24.14 -8.38
CA PRO A 494 4.53 25.25 -9.33
C PRO A 494 3.45 25.40 -10.39
N LEU A 495 2.90 24.30 -10.91
CA LEU A 495 1.77 24.32 -11.85
C LEU A 495 0.52 24.93 -11.19
N ALA A 496 0.16 24.52 -9.99
CA ALA A 496 -0.99 25.08 -9.26
C ALA A 496 -0.82 26.58 -9.01
N LEU A 497 0.36 27.02 -8.57
CA LEU A 497 0.67 28.44 -8.35
C LEU A 497 0.63 29.25 -9.66
N LEU A 498 1.08 28.67 -10.77
CA LEU A 498 0.98 29.28 -12.09
C LEU A 498 -0.49 29.48 -12.48
N THR A 499 -1.33 28.46 -12.29
CA THR A 499 -2.77 28.56 -12.63
C THR A 499 -3.48 29.64 -11.82
N VAL A 500 -3.19 29.76 -10.51
CA VAL A 500 -3.72 30.83 -9.66
C VAL A 500 -3.32 32.20 -10.20
N ARG A 501 -2.05 32.40 -10.57
CA ARG A 501 -1.57 33.68 -11.11
C ARG A 501 -2.18 34.01 -12.47
N VAL A 502 -2.22 33.05 -13.39
CA VAL A 502 -2.85 33.21 -14.71
C VAL A 502 -4.30 33.62 -14.58
N ARG A 503 -5.06 32.94 -13.72
CA ARG A 503 -6.49 33.21 -13.46
C ARG A 503 -6.73 34.64 -12.96
N HIS A 504 -5.86 35.17 -12.14
CA HIS A 504 -5.98 36.48 -11.53
C HIS A 504 -5.18 37.57 -12.27
N GLY A 505 -4.63 37.28 -13.45
CA GLY A 505 -3.85 38.26 -14.24
C GLY A 505 -2.60 38.79 -13.50
N ARG A 506 -2.01 37.96 -12.62
CA ARG A 506 -0.82 38.32 -11.86
C ARG A 506 0.46 37.94 -12.60
N PRO A 507 1.57 38.69 -12.40
CA PRO A 507 2.86 38.32 -12.98
C PRO A 507 3.29 36.91 -12.57
N LEU A 508 3.94 36.20 -13.50
CA LEU A 508 4.43 34.85 -13.29
C LEU A 508 5.84 34.81 -12.69
N ALA A 509 6.41 35.97 -12.36
CA ALA A 509 7.73 36.10 -11.74
C ALA A 509 7.89 35.21 -10.50
N GLY A 510 9.04 34.49 -10.40
CA GLY A 510 9.32 33.55 -9.33
C GLY A 510 8.75 32.14 -9.51
N ILE A 511 8.12 31.86 -10.64
CA ILE A 511 7.84 30.48 -11.09
C ILE A 511 8.92 30.11 -12.10
N GLU A 512 9.77 29.17 -11.72
CA GLU A 512 10.89 28.73 -12.55
C GLU A 512 10.48 27.52 -13.41
N ALA A 513 10.88 27.54 -14.69
CA ALA A 513 10.59 26.45 -15.63
C ALA A 513 11.15 25.09 -15.11
N ALA A 514 12.34 25.11 -14.54
CA ALA A 514 12.97 23.92 -13.98
C ALA A 514 12.16 23.25 -12.86
N GLY A 515 11.36 24.03 -12.10
CA GLY A 515 10.50 23.53 -11.04
C GLY A 515 9.20 22.88 -11.53
N LEU A 516 8.81 23.11 -12.80
CA LEU A 516 7.56 22.60 -13.38
C LEU A 516 7.63 21.13 -13.81
N GLY A 517 8.81 20.52 -13.79
CA GLY A 517 9.00 19.11 -14.13
C GLY A 517 8.31 18.70 -15.43
N PRO A 518 7.47 17.66 -15.42
CA PRO A 518 6.82 17.15 -16.62
C PRO A 518 5.79 18.13 -17.23
N TYR A 519 5.40 19.19 -16.53
CA TYR A 519 4.39 20.16 -16.98
C TYR A 519 5.00 21.38 -17.66
N ALA A 520 6.33 21.51 -17.65
CA ALA A 520 7.08 22.60 -18.28
C ALA A 520 6.63 22.90 -19.72
N PRO A 521 6.43 21.92 -20.63
CA PRO A 521 6.10 22.22 -22.03
C PRO A 521 4.82 23.04 -22.25
N TRP A 522 3.86 22.97 -21.32
CA TRP A 522 2.59 23.71 -21.42
C TRP A 522 2.58 25.00 -20.62
N ALA A 523 3.49 25.16 -19.66
CA ALA A 523 3.62 26.34 -18.80
C ALA A 523 4.66 27.35 -19.33
N GLU A 524 5.77 26.90 -19.89
CA GLU A 524 6.86 27.72 -20.40
C GLU A 524 6.41 28.77 -21.43
N PRO A 525 5.46 28.51 -22.37
CA PRO A 525 4.96 29.54 -23.24
C PRO A 525 4.39 30.75 -22.52
N LEU A 526 3.72 30.53 -21.39
CA LEU A 526 3.15 31.61 -20.57
C LEU A 526 4.23 32.37 -19.80
N LEU A 527 5.27 31.66 -19.31
CA LEU A 527 6.44 32.28 -18.66
C LEU A 527 7.19 33.17 -19.63
N ALA A 528 7.41 32.73 -20.90
CA ALA A 528 8.04 33.51 -21.93
C ALA A 528 7.22 34.76 -22.29
N LEU A 529 5.89 34.64 -22.37
CA LEU A 529 5.00 35.79 -22.58
C LEU A 529 5.07 36.82 -21.45
N ASP A 530 5.13 36.35 -20.21
CA ASP A 530 5.24 37.20 -19.02
C ASP A 530 6.60 37.93 -18.97
N ALA A 531 7.66 37.29 -19.48
CA ALA A 531 8.98 37.85 -19.65
C ALA A 531 9.11 38.81 -20.84
N GLY A 532 8.06 38.99 -21.65
CA GLY A 532 8.05 39.88 -22.82
C GLY A 532 8.73 39.28 -24.06
N ASP A 533 8.86 37.97 -24.17
CA ASP A 533 9.43 37.26 -25.34
C ASP A 533 8.36 36.44 -26.08
N PRO A 534 7.56 37.09 -26.94
CA PRO A 534 6.51 36.44 -27.70
C PRO A 534 7.02 35.46 -28.77
N ASP A 535 8.24 35.65 -29.29
CA ASP A 535 8.80 34.77 -30.31
C ASP A 535 9.18 33.42 -29.73
N THR A 536 9.83 33.42 -28.57
CA THR A 536 10.10 32.19 -27.80
C THR A 536 8.81 31.53 -27.36
N ALA A 537 7.85 32.27 -26.84
CA ALA A 537 6.55 31.73 -26.45
C ALA A 537 5.83 31.04 -27.62
N ALA A 538 5.82 31.65 -28.81
CA ALA A 538 5.19 31.08 -30.01
C ALA A 538 5.87 29.76 -30.43
N ARG A 539 7.20 29.71 -30.37
CA ARG A 539 7.97 28.51 -30.69
C ARG A 539 7.67 27.39 -29.70
N LEU A 540 7.71 27.69 -28.40
CA LEU A 540 7.42 26.71 -27.33
C LEU A 540 5.97 26.22 -27.39
N ALA A 541 4.99 27.09 -27.58
CA ALA A 541 3.57 26.72 -27.66
C ALA A 541 3.27 25.79 -28.84
N ARG A 542 3.96 25.95 -29.97
CA ARG A 542 3.82 25.04 -31.12
C ARG A 542 4.57 23.74 -30.96
N ALA A 543 5.71 23.75 -30.24
CA ALA A 543 6.51 22.55 -29.95
C ALA A 543 5.91 21.70 -28.82
N ALA A 544 5.06 22.27 -27.96
CA ALA A 544 4.47 21.56 -26.84
C ALA A 544 3.72 20.29 -27.31
N PRO A 545 3.98 19.15 -26.71
CA PRO A 545 3.31 17.90 -27.08
C PRO A 545 1.82 17.98 -26.76
N GLU A 546 1.06 17.04 -27.27
CA GLU A 546 -0.33 16.87 -26.85
C GLU A 546 -0.40 16.47 -25.37
N PRO A 547 -1.24 17.13 -24.52
CA PRO A 547 -1.37 16.77 -23.10
C PRO A 547 -1.68 15.28 -22.88
N PRO A 548 -1.11 14.63 -21.86
CA PRO A 548 -1.38 13.23 -21.55
C PRO A 548 -2.87 13.00 -21.27
N ALA A 549 -3.32 11.77 -21.39
CA ALA A 549 -4.72 11.38 -21.15
C ALA A 549 -4.94 11.09 -19.64
N ASP A 550 -4.68 12.09 -18.80
CA ASP A 550 -4.84 12.04 -17.34
C ASP A 550 -5.76 13.16 -16.83
N HIS A 551 -5.92 13.24 -15.51
CA HIS A 551 -6.80 14.23 -14.85
C HIS A 551 -6.37 15.70 -15.07
N LEU A 552 -5.13 15.98 -15.48
CA LEU A 552 -4.64 17.32 -15.79
C LEU A 552 -4.81 17.68 -17.27
N ARG A 553 -5.28 16.78 -18.11
CA ARG A 553 -5.43 16.98 -19.55
C ARG A 553 -6.17 18.27 -19.91
N GLU A 554 -7.30 18.50 -19.27
CA GLU A 554 -8.13 19.67 -19.54
C GLU A 554 -7.43 20.97 -19.11
N LEU A 555 -6.75 20.94 -17.96
CA LEU A 555 -5.93 22.06 -17.48
C LEU A 555 -4.80 22.40 -18.47
N LEU A 556 -4.04 21.40 -18.89
CA LEU A 556 -2.92 21.62 -19.81
C LEU A 556 -3.39 22.14 -21.18
N TRP A 557 -4.55 21.69 -21.66
CA TRP A 557 -5.19 22.29 -22.84
C TRP A 557 -5.65 23.72 -22.59
N ALA A 558 -6.14 24.06 -21.40
CA ALA A 558 -6.53 25.42 -21.04
C ALA A 558 -5.31 26.37 -21.02
N LEU A 559 -4.17 25.94 -20.46
CA LEU A 559 -2.92 26.71 -20.49
C LEU A 559 -2.45 26.96 -21.96
N ARG A 560 -2.57 25.94 -22.80
CA ARG A 560 -2.24 26.05 -24.21
C ARG A 560 -3.20 27.00 -24.95
N ALA A 561 -4.48 27.00 -24.60
CA ALA A 561 -5.46 27.93 -25.11
C ALA A 561 -5.13 29.37 -24.70
N GLU A 562 -4.78 29.59 -23.42
CA GLU A 562 -4.38 30.88 -22.89
C GLU A 562 -3.15 31.44 -23.62
N ALA A 563 -2.11 30.63 -23.80
CA ALA A 563 -0.93 31.00 -24.56
C ALA A 563 -1.30 31.38 -26.03
N ALA A 564 -2.15 30.58 -26.68
CA ALA A 564 -2.60 30.83 -28.03
C ALA A 564 -3.39 32.14 -28.16
N LEU A 565 -4.25 32.45 -27.19
CA LEU A 565 -5.01 33.71 -27.15
C LEU A 565 -4.10 34.92 -26.98
N ARG A 566 -3.14 34.87 -26.06
CA ARG A 566 -2.15 35.97 -25.86
C ARG A 566 -1.24 36.17 -27.05
N LEU A 567 -0.90 35.12 -27.81
CA LEU A 567 -0.10 35.17 -29.03
C LEU A 567 -0.91 35.57 -30.27
N GLY A 568 -2.24 35.57 -30.21
CA GLY A 568 -3.08 35.74 -31.38
C GLY A 568 -3.02 34.58 -32.39
N ASP A 569 -2.52 33.38 -31.93
CA ASP A 569 -2.39 32.19 -32.80
C ASP A 569 -3.75 31.46 -32.92
N ARG A 570 -4.49 31.87 -34.00
CA ARG A 570 -5.82 31.30 -34.28
C ARG A 570 -5.82 29.79 -34.55
N ALA A 571 -4.72 29.24 -35.07
CA ALA A 571 -4.65 27.83 -35.40
C ALA A 571 -4.55 27.00 -34.10
N LEU A 572 -3.66 27.40 -33.21
CA LEU A 572 -3.48 26.77 -31.91
C LEU A 572 -4.72 26.93 -31.02
N ALA A 573 -5.34 28.11 -31.01
CA ALA A 573 -6.60 28.36 -30.28
C ALA A 573 -7.74 27.45 -30.78
N ARG A 574 -7.88 27.24 -32.08
CA ARG A 574 -8.87 26.30 -32.65
C ARG A 574 -8.58 24.86 -32.26
N GLN A 575 -7.31 24.45 -32.21
CA GLN A 575 -6.91 23.10 -31.75
C GLN A 575 -7.31 22.89 -30.31
N ALA A 576 -6.94 23.82 -29.42
CA ALA A 576 -7.27 23.73 -27.98
C ALA A 576 -8.79 23.73 -27.75
N ARG A 577 -9.54 24.59 -28.44
CA ARG A 577 -11.01 24.59 -28.38
C ARG A 577 -11.62 23.25 -28.79
N ARG A 578 -11.12 22.63 -29.88
CA ARG A 578 -11.61 21.29 -30.29
C ARG A 578 -11.31 20.22 -29.27
N ALA A 579 -10.17 20.29 -28.58
CA ALA A 579 -9.78 19.34 -27.55
C ALA A 579 -10.60 19.50 -26.27
N LEU A 580 -11.00 20.71 -25.91
CA LEU A 580 -11.81 21.02 -24.71
C LEU A 580 -13.33 20.87 -24.96
N ALA A 581 -13.79 20.97 -26.21
CA ALA A 581 -15.22 20.90 -26.56
C ALA A 581 -15.75 19.45 -26.81
N ARG A 582 -14.89 18.44 -26.78
CA ARG A 582 -15.26 17.03 -26.93
C ARG A 582 -15.41 16.40 -25.55
#